data_ae0469960cc1f299ba8ec7ca0c731e43
#
_entry.id   ae0469960cc1f299ba8ec7ca0c731e43
#
_cell.length_a   1.000
_cell.length_b   1.000
_cell.length_c   1.000
_cell.angle_alpha   90.00
_cell.angle_beta   90.00
_cell.angle_gamma   90.00
#
_symmetry.space_group_name_H-M   'P 1'
#
loop_
_entity.id
_entity.type
_entity.pdbx_description
1 polymer ?
#
loop_
_entity_poly.entity_id
_entity_poly.type
_entity_poly.pdbx_seq_one_letter_code
_entity_poly.pdbx_strand_id
1 'polypeptide(L)'
;MSDDPRWDGLDRRHLITAAIGVSAALAANIDPANAQAATTSRGTIYTGDMIDGKKVISTLNIDDLESGRKHPFFFQGVETTTGQHWHVSTIVAKGTRPGKRIALVSGVHGDEISTVRTIQTVMDRLNPVEISGAVLAVLDVSRPAMEGMARRWPNSGRGIDLIDLNREWPGNETGLSAPSRHAGMLFNRLLKPNATTRSTSTPRRPDMT
;
A
#
# COMPACT_ATOMS: atom_id res chain seq x y z
N MET A 1 -11.51 -50.60 -18.20
CA MET A 1 -10.13 -50.50 -17.70
C MET A 1 -9.25 -50.36 -18.96
N SER A 2 -8.94 -49.12 -19.32
CA SER A 2 -8.07 -48.79 -20.44
C SER A 2 -6.76 -48.29 -19.86
N ASP A 3 -5.72 -49.08 -20.03
CA ASP A 3 -4.33 -48.71 -19.72
C ASP A 3 -3.89 -47.63 -20.71
N ASP A 4 -3.67 -46.41 -20.24
CA ASP A 4 -3.06 -45.33 -21.04
C ASP A 4 -1.54 -45.30 -20.75
N PRO A 5 -0.68 -45.68 -21.70
CA PRO A 5 0.77 -45.86 -21.46
C PRO A 5 1.56 -44.54 -21.40
N ARG A 6 0.93 -43.37 -21.28
CA ARG A 6 1.59 -42.08 -21.37
C ARG A 6 2.22 -41.58 -20.05
N TRP A 7 2.11 -42.35 -18.96
CA TRP A 7 2.58 -41.89 -17.63
C TRP A 7 3.64 -42.75 -16.97
N ASP A 8 4.11 -43.81 -17.65
CA ASP A 8 5.22 -44.63 -17.17
C ASP A 8 6.55 -44.06 -17.60
N GLY A 9 7.15 -43.22 -16.79
CA GLY A 9 8.53 -42.75 -17.03
C GLY A 9 8.98 -41.45 -16.35
N LEU A 10 8.13 -40.78 -15.61
CA LEU A 10 8.56 -39.58 -14.87
C LEU A 10 8.73 -39.89 -13.37
N ASP A 11 9.94 -40.31 -13.01
CA ASP A 11 10.34 -40.44 -11.60
C ASP A 11 10.37 -39.05 -10.96
N ARG A 12 9.73 -38.93 -9.79
CA ARG A 12 9.66 -37.69 -8.98
C ARG A 12 11.03 -37.08 -8.68
N ARG A 13 12.09 -37.85 -8.78
CA ARG A 13 13.47 -37.39 -8.58
C ARG A 13 13.98 -36.52 -9.74
N HIS A 14 13.48 -36.68 -10.95
CA HIS A 14 13.88 -35.86 -12.10
C HIS A 14 13.22 -34.48 -12.13
N LEU A 15 12.03 -34.33 -11.52
CA LEU A 15 11.37 -33.04 -11.41
C LEU A 15 12.05 -32.09 -10.41
N ILE A 16 12.69 -32.65 -9.36
CA ILE A 16 13.41 -31.84 -8.33
C ILE A 16 14.77 -31.37 -8.88
N THR A 17 15.42 -32.13 -9.74
CA THR A 17 16.74 -31.78 -10.28
C THR A 17 16.66 -30.69 -11.36
N ALA A 18 15.53 -30.59 -12.10
CA ALA A 18 15.33 -29.55 -13.10
C ALA A 18 15.01 -28.18 -12.48
N ALA A 19 14.45 -28.14 -11.27
CA ALA A 19 14.11 -26.89 -10.56
C ALA A 19 15.32 -26.20 -9.90
N ILE A 20 16.39 -26.95 -9.59
CA ILE A 20 17.60 -26.43 -8.94
C ILE A 20 18.58 -25.79 -9.92
N GLY A 21 18.53 -26.18 -11.19
CA GLY A 21 19.45 -25.68 -12.24
C GLY A 21 19.20 -24.26 -12.72
N VAL A 22 18.00 -23.69 -12.53
CA VAL A 22 17.64 -22.35 -13.03
C VAL A 22 17.89 -21.26 -11.99
N SER A 23 18.00 -21.62 -10.70
CA SER A 23 18.17 -20.63 -9.61
C SER A 23 19.61 -20.14 -9.42
N ALA A 24 20.61 -20.80 -9.99
CA ALA A 24 22.03 -20.44 -9.78
C ALA A 24 22.58 -19.43 -10.80
N ALA A 25 21.87 -19.15 -11.90
CA ALA A 25 22.38 -18.27 -12.96
C ALA A 25 21.90 -16.79 -12.84
N LEU A 26 20.95 -16.48 -11.96
CA LEU A 26 20.45 -15.10 -11.76
C LEU A 26 21.04 -14.36 -10.56
N ALA A 27 21.92 -14.99 -9.78
CA ALA A 27 22.49 -14.39 -8.55
C ALA A 27 23.83 -13.65 -8.76
N ALA A 28 24.34 -13.55 -9.97
CA ALA A 28 25.73 -13.14 -10.19
C ALA A 28 25.95 -11.68 -10.63
N ASN A 29 24.92 -10.79 -10.63
CA ASN A 29 25.13 -9.40 -11.00
C ASN A 29 24.26 -8.41 -10.19
N ILE A 30 24.23 -8.54 -8.86
CA ILE A 30 23.75 -7.46 -8.01
C ILE A 30 25.00 -6.84 -7.36
N ASP A 31 25.45 -5.74 -7.92
CA ASP A 31 26.50 -4.92 -7.37
C ASP A 31 26.03 -4.32 -6.03
N PRO A 32 26.64 -4.69 -4.87
CA PRO A 32 26.22 -4.17 -3.57
C PRO A 32 26.43 -2.67 -3.40
N ALA A 33 27.18 -2.03 -4.28
CA ALA A 33 27.37 -0.57 -4.28
C ALA A 33 26.14 0.21 -4.77
N ASN A 34 25.17 -0.44 -5.41
CA ASN A 34 23.98 0.22 -5.96
C ASN A 34 22.74 0.16 -5.03
N ALA A 35 22.85 -0.50 -3.86
CA ALA A 35 21.75 -0.62 -2.90
C ALA A 35 21.63 0.60 -1.95
N GLN A 36 22.56 1.54 -1.95
CA GLN A 36 22.61 2.64 -0.96
C GLN A 36 22.41 4.05 -1.53
N ALA A 37 22.14 4.20 -2.83
CA ALA A 37 22.03 5.51 -3.49
C ALA A 37 20.65 5.76 -4.11
N ALA A 38 19.56 5.64 -3.36
CA ALA A 38 18.24 6.03 -3.86
C ALA A 38 17.39 6.73 -2.79
N THR A 39 17.93 7.77 -2.18
CA THR A 39 17.12 8.82 -1.53
C THR A 39 16.99 10.03 -2.45
N THR A 40 16.96 9.84 -3.75
CA THR A 40 16.48 10.87 -4.68
C THR A 40 14.96 10.84 -4.62
N SER A 41 14.33 11.97 -4.33
CA SER A 41 12.88 12.15 -4.38
C SER A 41 12.41 11.72 -5.76
N ARG A 42 11.92 10.49 -5.87
CA ARG A 42 11.29 10.02 -7.11
C ARG A 42 10.04 10.85 -7.31
N GLY A 43 9.83 11.36 -8.49
CA GLY A 43 8.58 12.02 -8.86
C GLY A 43 7.37 11.09 -8.69
N THR A 44 6.18 11.62 -8.87
CA THR A 44 4.95 10.84 -8.88
C THR A 44 4.98 9.80 -10.01
N ILE A 45 4.79 8.52 -9.68
CA ILE A 45 4.77 7.44 -10.65
C ILE A 45 3.32 6.98 -10.85
N TYR A 46 2.81 7.19 -12.05
CA TYR A 46 1.51 6.70 -12.49
C TYR A 46 1.67 5.32 -13.10
N THR A 47 0.77 4.37 -12.76
CA THR A 47 0.80 3.01 -13.33
C THR A 47 0.28 2.97 -14.77
N GLY A 48 -0.48 3.96 -15.18
CA GLY A 48 -1.23 4.00 -16.42
C GLY A 48 -2.69 3.59 -16.27
N ASP A 49 -3.04 2.94 -15.16
CA ASP A 49 -4.41 2.51 -14.88
C ASP A 49 -5.30 3.64 -14.40
N MET A 50 -6.60 3.46 -14.60
CA MET A 50 -7.65 4.32 -14.07
C MET A 50 -8.75 3.49 -13.40
N ILE A 51 -9.19 3.89 -12.22
CA ILE A 51 -10.29 3.29 -11.47
C ILE A 51 -11.30 4.41 -11.14
N ASP A 52 -12.55 4.25 -11.55
CA ASP A 52 -13.61 5.27 -11.34
C ASP A 52 -13.19 6.69 -11.76
N GLY A 53 -12.51 6.81 -12.90
CA GLY A 53 -12.02 8.09 -13.42
C GLY A 53 -10.84 8.69 -12.65
N LYS A 54 -10.29 8.00 -11.66
CA LYS A 54 -9.12 8.44 -10.90
C LYS A 54 -7.86 7.68 -11.36
N LYS A 55 -6.75 8.40 -11.46
CA LYS A 55 -5.46 7.81 -11.81
C LYS A 55 -4.94 6.92 -10.69
N VAL A 56 -4.30 5.81 -11.07
CA VAL A 56 -3.58 4.94 -10.14
C VAL A 56 -2.12 5.36 -10.08
N ILE A 57 -1.60 5.48 -8.86
CA ILE A 57 -0.20 5.85 -8.59
C ILE A 57 0.48 4.76 -7.76
N SER A 58 1.75 4.50 -8.02
CA SER A 58 2.60 3.61 -7.22
C SER A 58 3.58 4.38 -6.32
N THR A 59 3.80 5.67 -6.58
CA THR A 59 4.59 6.59 -5.76
C THR A 59 4.00 7.99 -5.89
N LEU A 60 4.00 8.77 -4.82
CA LEU A 60 3.54 10.14 -4.80
C LEU A 60 4.65 11.10 -4.43
N ASN A 61 4.77 12.19 -5.22
CA ASN A 61 5.45 13.40 -4.82
C ASN A 61 4.46 14.57 -4.93
N ILE A 62 4.08 15.16 -3.80
CA ILE A 62 3.11 16.28 -3.78
C ILE A 62 3.63 17.50 -4.55
N ASP A 63 4.94 17.67 -4.70
CA ASP A 63 5.50 18.80 -5.42
C ASP A 63 5.14 18.77 -6.91
N ASP A 64 4.91 17.61 -7.50
CA ASP A 64 4.51 17.45 -8.90
C ASP A 64 3.06 17.85 -9.18
N LEU A 65 2.25 18.03 -8.14
CA LEU A 65 0.82 18.29 -8.28
C LEU A 65 0.55 19.79 -8.45
N GLU A 66 -0.53 20.11 -9.16
CA GLU A 66 -1.01 21.48 -9.34
C GLU A 66 -1.47 22.07 -8.00
N SER A 67 -1.07 23.31 -7.70
CA SER A 67 -1.44 24.03 -6.49
C SER A 67 -2.89 24.54 -6.56
N GLY A 68 -3.53 24.72 -5.40
CA GLY A 68 -4.89 25.22 -5.30
C GLY A 68 -5.97 24.21 -5.67
N ARG A 69 -5.64 22.90 -5.74
CA ARG A 69 -6.57 21.84 -6.18
C ARG A 69 -6.57 20.63 -5.27
N LYS A 70 -7.66 19.85 -5.40
CA LYS A 70 -7.74 18.48 -4.85
C LYS A 70 -7.42 17.48 -5.95
N HIS A 71 -6.58 16.50 -5.62
CA HIS A 71 -6.14 15.45 -6.54
C HIS A 71 -6.52 14.08 -5.96
N PRO A 72 -7.59 13.46 -6.45
CA PRO A 72 -7.98 12.11 -6.06
C PRO A 72 -7.16 11.08 -6.85
N PHE A 73 -6.68 10.05 -6.15
CA PHE A 73 -5.92 8.94 -6.69
C PHE A 73 -6.36 7.61 -6.05
N PHE A 74 -5.99 6.53 -6.71
CA PHE A 74 -5.80 5.24 -6.04
C PHE A 74 -4.31 4.95 -5.92
N PHE A 75 -3.85 4.66 -4.72
CA PHE A 75 -2.48 4.18 -4.51
C PHE A 75 -2.44 2.66 -4.69
N GLN A 76 -1.53 2.18 -5.52
CA GLN A 76 -1.29 0.77 -5.77
C GLN A 76 -0.53 0.16 -4.58
N GLY A 77 -1.22 -0.63 -3.77
CA GLY A 77 -0.66 -1.36 -2.65
C GLY A 77 -0.09 -2.71 -3.04
N VAL A 78 -0.02 -3.61 -2.06
CA VAL A 78 0.55 -4.95 -2.25
C VAL A 78 -0.23 -5.76 -3.25
N GLU A 79 0.48 -6.55 -4.04
CA GLU A 79 -0.08 -7.54 -4.95
C GLU A 79 -0.67 -8.73 -4.18
N THR A 80 -1.83 -9.17 -4.61
CA THR A 80 -2.52 -10.37 -4.10
C THR A 80 -1.97 -11.62 -4.78
N THR A 81 -2.30 -12.79 -4.23
CA THR A 81 -1.93 -14.08 -4.83
C THR A 81 -2.54 -14.33 -6.21
N THR A 82 -3.55 -13.55 -6.60
CA THR A 82 -4.21 -13.62 -7.91
C THR A 82 -3.61 -12.65 -8.94
N GLY A 83 -2.53 -11.95 -8.60
CA GLY A 83 -1.85 -10.98 -9.47
C GLY A 83 -2.52 -9.61 -9.53
N GLN A 84 -3.56 -9.37 -8.73
CA GLN A 84 -4.17 -8.04 -8.61
C GLN A 84 -3.60 -7.28 -7.43
N HIS A 85 -3.68 -5.94 -7.47
CA HIS A 85 -3.25 -5.09 -6.37
C HIS A 85 -4.41 -4.63 -5.51
N TRP A 86 -4.18 -4.52 -4.20
CA TRP A 86 -5.03 -3.72 -3.34
C TRP A 86 -4.82 -2.24 -3.64
N HIS A 87 -5.90 -1.51 -3.88
CA HIS A 87 -5.86 -0.09 -4.15
C HIS A 87 -6.40 0.69 -2.96
N VAL A 88 -5.65 1.71 -2.53
CA VAL A 88 -5.98 2.56 -1.39
C VAL A 88 -6.43 3.93 -1.88
N SER A 89 -7.62 4.35 -1.47
CA SER A 89 -8.17 5.65 -1.82
C SER A 89 -7.35 6.77 -1.19
N THR A 90 -6.84 7.67 -2.02
CA THR A 90 -5.94 8.74 -1.60
C THR A 90 -6.40 10.08 -2.19
N ILE A 91 -6.41 11.13 -1.38
CA ILE A 91 -6.75 12.48 -1.82
C ILE A 91 -5.67 13.44 -1.33
N VAL A 92 -5.15 14.26 -2.23
CA VAL A 92 -4.24 15.36 -1.87
C VAL A 92 -4.96 16.69 -2.08
N ALA A 93 -5.04 17.50 -1.04
CA ALA A 93 -5.40 18.92 -1.18
C ALA A 93 -4.11 19.73 -1.09
N LYS A 94 -3.66 20.30 -2.21
CA LYS A 94 -2.44 21.11 -2.29
C LYS A 94 -2.81 22.58 -2.27
N GLY A 95 -2.31 23.29 -1.26
CA GLY A 95 -2.50 24.73 -1.11
C GLY A 95 -1.77 25.55 -2.17
N THR A 96 -2.11 26.84 -2.25
CA THR A 96 -1.47 27.78 -3.17
C THR A 96 -0.16 28.34 -2.63
N ARG A 97 0.07 28.27 -1.32
CA ARG A 97 1.25 28.79 -0.64
C ARG A 97 2.07 27.67 -0.02
N PRO A 98 3.38 27.81 0.07
CA PRO A 98 4.23 26.89 0.83
C PRO A 98 3.77 26.79 2.29
N GLY A 99 3.93 25.60 2.90
CA GLY A 99 3.56 25.36 4.29
C GLY A 99 3.80 23.93 4.72
N LYS A 100 3.30 23.60 5.91
CA LYS A 100 3.41 22.24 6.47
C LYS A 100 2.57 21.26 5.67
N ARG A 101 3.01 19.99 5.65
CA ARG A 101 2.29 18.89 5.03
C ARG A 101 1.82 17.93 6.10
N ILE A 102 0.54 17.65 6.11
CA ILE A 102 -0.11 16.77 7.10
C ILE A 102 -0.62 15.53 6.37
N ALA A 103 -0.36 14.34 6.90
CA ALA A 103 -1.00 13.11 6.48
C ALA A 103 -2.10 12.72 7.48
N LEU A 104 -3.31 12.50 6.96
CA LEU A 104 -4.46 11.95 7.67
C LEU A 104 -4.65 10.51 7.19
N VAL A 105 -4.59 9.55 8.10
CA VAL A 105 -4.64 8.12 7.78
C VAL A 105 -5.82 7.48 8.51
N SER A 106 -6.65 6.73 7.80
CA SER A 106 -7.80 5.99 8.35
C SER A 106 -7.94 4.60 7.75
N GLY A 107 -8.86 3.82 8.30
CA GLY A 107 -9.12 2.46 7.83
C GLY A 107 -7.95 1.51 8.08
N VAL A 108 -7.17 1.72 9.14
CA VAL A 108 -6.12 0.79 9.59
C VAL A 108 -6.74 -0.50 10.11
N HIS A 109 -7.89 -0.39 10.79
CA HIS A 109 -8.76 -1.51 11.16
C HIS A 109 -10.05 -1.44 10.34
N GLY A 110 -10.52 -2.59 9.86
CA GLY A 110 -11.66 -2.63 8.96
C GLY A 110 -13.02 -2.39 9.62
N ASP A 111 -13.12 -2.54 10.94
CA ASP A 111 -14.30 -2.26 11.75
C ASP A 111 -14.44 -0.78 12.15
N GLU A 112 -13.44 0.07 11.85
CA GLU A 112 -13.40 1.49 12.24
C GLU A 112 -13.82 2.42 11.09
N ILE A 113 -14.96 2.15 10.44
CA ILE A 113 -15.46 2.87 9.25
C ILE A 113 -15.72 4.35 9.51
N SER A 114 -16.09 4.72 10.75
CA SER A 114 -16.36 6.12 11.13
C SER A 114 -15.15 7.03 10.90
N THR A 115 -13.92 6.52 11.04
CA THR A 115 -12.69 7.29 10.82
C THR A 115 -12.52 7.66 9.35
N VAL A 116 -12.88 6.77 8.44
CA VAL A 116 -12.87 7.03 6.99
C VAL A 116 -13.83 8.15 6.65
N ARG A 117 -15.08 8.06 7.18
CA ARG A 117 -16.08 9.10 6.95
C ARG A 117 -15.68 10.46 7.51
N THR A 118 -15.02 10.47 8.66
CA THR A 118 -14.49 11.70 9.25
C THR A 118 -13.48 12.38 8.31
N ILE A 119 -12.49 11.63 7.81
CA ILE A 119 -11.48 12.20 6.91
C ILE A 119 -12.10 12.61 5.57
N GLN A 120 -13.04 11.85 5.02
CA GLN A 120 -13.81 12.26 3.83
C GLN A 120 -14.48 13.61 4.05
N THR A 121 -15.19 13.77 5.17
CA THR A 121 -15.88 15.02 5.50
C THR A 121 -14.91 16.20 5.64
N VAL A 122 -13.74 15.97 6.25
CA VAL A 122 -12.69 17.01 6.31
C VAL A 122 -12.23 17.39 4.92
N MET A 123 -11.92 16.39 4.08
CA MET A 123 -11.45 16.65 2.71
C MET A 123 -12.51 17.31 1.83
N ASP A 124 -13.79 16.98 2.02
CA ASP A 124 -14.90 17.61 1.28
C ASP A 124 -15.01 19.11 1.59
N ARG A 125 -14.89 19.46 2.89
CA ARG A 125 -15.02 20.85 3.38
C ARG A 125 -13.79 21.70 3.16
N LEU A 126 -12.62 21.09 3.00
CA LEU A 126 -11.36 21.80 2.87
C LEU A 126 -11.27 22.48 1.52
N ASN A 127 -10.99 23.81 1.53
CA ASN A 127 -10.74 24.59 0.31
C ASN A 127 -9.22 24.72 0.06
N PRO A 128 -8.67 24.10 -0.99
CA PRO A 128 -7.24 24.14 -1.24
C PRO A 128 -6.66 25.55 -1.46
N VAL A 129 -7.50 26.48 -1.97
CA VAL A 129 -7.05 27.87 -2.22
C VAL A 129 -6.76 28.61 -0.92
N GLU A 130 -7.42 28.25 0.17
CA GLU A 130 -7.32 28.93 1.47
C GLU A 130 -6.21 28.39 2.37
N ILE A 131 -5.63 27.24 2.04
CA ILE A 131 -4.61 26.61 2.88
C ILE A 131 -3.19 26.88 2.40
N SER A 132 -2.22 26.79 3.33
CA SER A 132 -0.78 26.75 3.05
C SER A 132 -0.27 25.32 3.26
N GLY A 133 0.63 24.86 2.37
CA GLY A 133 1.15 23.49 2.42
C GLY A 133 0.18 22.50 1.76
N ALA A 134 0.03 21.31 2.35
CA ALA A 134 -0.80 20.26 1.77
C ALA A 134 -1.40 19.34 2.83
N VAL A 135 -2.56 18.77 2.52
CA VAL A 135 -3.18 17.68 3.28
C VAL A 135 -3.26 16.45 2.39
N LEU A 136 -2.60 15.37 2.84
CA LEU A 136 -2.65 14.05 2.23
C LEU A 136 -3.61 13.18 3.04
N ALA A 137 -4.72 12.76 2.45
CA ALA A 137 -5.66 11.83 3.06
C ALA A 137 -5.49 10.44 2.47
N VAL A 138 -5.30 9.43 3.33
CA VAL A 138 -5.23 8.00 2.99
C VAL A 138 -6.39 7.32 3.71
N LEU A 139 -7.42 6.89 2.98
CA LEU A 139 -8.75 6.65 3.54
C LEU A 139 -8.97 5.21 4.03
N ASP A 140 -8.63 4.22 3.22
CA ASP A 140 -8.98 2.81 3.38
C ASP A 140 -7.73 1.93 3.38
N VAL A 141 -6.81 2.25 4.30
CA VAL A 141 -5.47 1.65 4.35
C VAL A 141 -5.51 0.12 4.39
N SER A 142 -6.38 -0.45 5.21
CA SER A 142 -6.58 -1.90 5.31
C SER A 142 -7.84 -2.34 4.55
N ARG A 143 -7.87 -2.07 3.26
CA ARG A 143 -9.03 -2.38 2.43
C ARG A 143 -9.53 -3.82 2.55
N PRO A 144 -8.66 -4.86 2.57
CA PRO A 144 -9.12 -6.23 2.79
C PRO A 144 -9.84 -6.44 4.13
N ALA A 145 -9.39 -5.78 5.19
CA ALA A 145 -10.03 -5.85 6.49
C ALA A 145 -11.40 -5.13 6.48
N MET A 146 -11.51 -4.01 5.76
CA MET A 146 -12.74 -3.25 5.64
C MET A 146 -13.80 -4.01 4.81
N GLU A 147 -13.41 -4.62 3.70
CA GLU A 147 -14.29 -5.43 2.86
C GLU A 147 -14.78 -6.69 3.62
N GLY A 148 -13.95 -7.25 4.48
CA GLY A 148 -14.29 -8.36 5.36
C GLY A 148 -14.99 -7.96 6.66
N MET A 149 -15.26 -6.67 6.89
CA MET A 149 -15.80 -6.13 8.16
C MET A 149 -15.03 -6.63 9.38
N ALA A 150 -13.73 -6.87 9.21
CA ALA A 150 -12.85 -7.43 10.21
C ALA A 150 -11.88 -6.37 10.76
N ARG A 151 -11.53 -6.47 12.03
CA ARG A 151 -10.55 -5.56 12.62
C ARG A 151 -9.16 -5.73 12.00
N ARG A 152 -8.77 -6.98 11.77
CA ARG A 152 -7.44 -7.36 11.33
C ARG A 152 -7.44 -7.75 9.85
N TRP A 153 -6.26 -7.70 9.25
CA TRP A 153 -6.04 -8.14 7.87
C TRP A 153 -6.40 -9.63 7.75
N PRO A 154 -7.41 -9.99 6.95
CA PRO A 154 -7.78 -11.38 6.75
C PRO A 154 -6.72 -12.05 5.88
N ASN A 155 -6.37 -13.30 6.23
CA ASN A 155 -5.48 -14.16 5.44
C ASN A 155 -4.14 -13.50 5.06
N SER A 156 -3.19 -13.57 5.96
CA SER A 156 -1.81 -13.11 5.74
C SER A 156 -0.94 -14.10 4.96
N GLY A 157 -1.51 -15.16 4.40
CA GLY A 157 -0.81 -16.22 3.67
C GLY A 157 -0.50 -17.48 4.48
N ARG A 158 -0.93 -17.54 5.74
CA ARG A 158 -0.77 -18.70 6.65
C ARG A 158 -2.09 -19.23 7.21
N GLY A 159 -3.17 -19.22 6.42
CA GLY A 159 -4.48 -19.69 6.86
C GLY A 159 -5.25 -18.64 7.66
N ILE A 160 -5.57 -18.91 8.92
CA ILE A 160 -6.39 -18.04 9.79
C ILE A 160 -5.61 -16.95 10.54
N ASP A 161 -4.30 -16.83 10.29
CA ASP A 161 -3.48 -15.82 10.96
C ASP A 161 -3.96 -14.40 10.58
N LEU A 162 -4.56 -13.72 11.54
CA LEU A 162 -5.02 -12.36 11.39
C LEU A 162 -3.96 -11.40 11.88
N ILE A 163 -3.36 -10.63 10.97
CA ILE A 163 -2.34 -9.64 11.31
C ILE A 163 -2.99 -8.27 11.56
N ASP A 164 -2.63 -7.65 12.67
CA ASP A 164 -2.99 -6.27 12.95
C ASP A 164 -2.05 -5.32 12.19
N LEU A 165 -2.55 -4.69 11.12
CA LEU A 165 -1.77 -3.75 10.32
C LEU A 165 -1.20 -2.61 11.16
N ASN A 166 -1.84 -2.26 12.28
CA ASN A 166 -1.35 -1.22 13.20
C ASN A 166 -0.06 -1.63 13.95
N ARG A 167 0.37 -2.87 13.84
CA ARG A 167 1.63 -3.40 14.39
C ARG A 167 2.71 -3.59 13.33
N GLU A 168 2.36 -3.41 12.06
CA GLU A 168 3.29 -3.62 10.93
C GLU A 168 4.08 -2.37 10.54
N TRP A 169 3.70 -1.19 11.02
CA TRP A 169 4.38 0.05 10.66
C TRP A 169 5.80 0.15 11.23
N PRO A 170 6.80 0.64 10.43
CA PRO A 170 6.69 1.21 9.08
C PRO A 170 6.58 0.17 7.96
N GLY A 171 6.66 -1.11 8.25
CA GLY A 171 6.62 -2.21 7.30
C GLY A 171 7.93 -2.43 6.56
N ASN A 172 7.91 -3.47 5.72
CA ASN A 172 9.04 -3.83 4.87
C ASN A 172 8.51 -4.28 3.50
N GLU A 173 8.84 -3.57 2.42
CA GLU A 173 8.36 -3.86 1.06
C GLU A 173 8.77 -5.24 0.54
N THR A 174 9.82 -5.83 1.10
CA THR A 174 10.31 -7.20 0.81
C THR A 174 9.97 -8.19 1.93
N GLY A 175 9.12 -7.79 2.88
CA GLY A 175 8.71 -8.61 4.01
C GLY A 175 7.94 -9.87 3.60
N LEU A 176 7.94 -10.88 4.46
CA LEU A 176 7.27 -12.16 4.18
C LEU A 176 5.74 -12.03 4.14
N SER A 177 5.15 -11.20 5.01
CA SER A 177 3.70 -11.03 5.06
C SER A 177 3.21 -9.93 4.12
N ALA A 178 2.04 -10.14 3.50
CA ALA A 178 1.42 -9.12 2.66
C ALA A 178 1.11 -7.82 3.42
N PRO A 179 0.60 -7.85 4.68
CA PRO A 179 0.41 -6.64 5.47
C PRO A 179 1.69 -5.85 5.70
N SER A 180 2.81 -6.51 6.00
CA SER A 180 4.11 -5.84 6.18
C SER A 180 4.60 -5.17 4.90
N ARG A 181 4.48 -5.86 3.76
CA ARG A 181 4.81 -5.25 2.45
C ARG A 181 3.92 -4.06 2.14
N HIS A 182 2.62 -4.19 2.40
CA HIS A 182 1.65 -3.12 2.17
C HIS A 182 1.96 -1.88 3.02
N ALA A 183 2.22 -2.06 4.32
CA ALA A 183 2.64 -0.98 5.21
C ALA A 183 3.94 -0.32 4.72
N GLY A 184 4.93 -1.13 4.28
CA GLY A 184 6.18 -0.63 3.73
C GLY A 184 6.00 0.23 2.49
N MET A 185 5.17 -0.21 1.54
CA MET A 185 4.85 0.56 0.33
C MET A 185 4.16 1.89 0.67
N LEU A 186 3.13 1.86 1.51
CA LEU A 186 2.43 3.06 1.96
C LEU A 186 3.38 4.02 2.67
N PHE A 187 4.20 3.51 3.57
CA PHE A 187 5.12 4.34 4.33
C PHE A 187 6.19 4.98 3.46
N ASN A 188 6.90 4.20 2.65
CA ASN A 188 8.05 4.67 1.89
C ASN A 188 7.68 5.46 0.64
N ARG A 189 6.59 5.10 -0.03
CA ARG A 189 6.23 5.66 -1.34
C ARG A 189 5.15 6.74 -1.28
N LEU A 190 4.36 6.77 -0.18
CA LEU A 190 3.25 7.71 -0.04
C LEU A 190 3.42 8.64 1.16
N LEU A 191 3.68 8.11 2.38
CA LEU A 191 3.66 8.92 3.60
C LEU A 191 4.97 9.65 3.89
N LYS A 192 6.08 8.91 3.93
CA LYS A 192 7.40 9.44 4.32
C LYS A 192 7.87 10.61 3.44
N PRO A 193 7.75 10.55 2.10
CA PRO A 193 8.21 11.64 1.25
C PRO A 193 7.29 12.88 1.30
N ASN A 194 6.04 12.74 1.74
CA ASN A 194 5.02 13.76 1.56
C ASN A 194 4.49 14.41 2.84
N ALA A 195 4.85 13.93 4.02
CA ALA A 195 4.32 14.46 5.27
C ALA A 195 5.42 14.88 6.24
N THR A 196 5.37 16.12 6.70
CA THR A 196 6.18 16.63 7.82
C THR A 196 5.57 16.26 9.17
N THR A 197 4.25 16.12 9.22
CA THR A 197 3.51 15.72 10.44
C THR A 197 2.48 14.65 10.03
N ARG A 198 2.36 13.60 10.83
CA ARG A 198 1.40 12.51 10.62
C ARG A 198 0.44 12.46 11.79
N SER A 199 -0.86 12.30 11.49
CA SER A 199 -1.91 12.01 12.46
C SER A 199 -2.64 10.75 12.03
N THR A 200 -2.78 9.80 12.94
CA THR A 200 -3.60 8.60 12.77
C THR A 200 -4.85 8.74 13.61
N SER A 201 -6.02 8.57 13.01
CA SER A 201 -7.29 8.53 13.74
C SER A 201 -7.65 7.08 14.06
N THR A 202 -7.20 6.62 15.23
CA THR A 202 -7.72 5.38 15.83
C THR A 202 -8.67 5.81 16.94
N PRO A 203 -9.96 5.40 16.93
CA PRO A 203 -10.87 5.71 18.03
C PRO A 203 -10.31 5.08 19.31
N ARG A 204 -10.21 5.88 20.38
CA ARG A 204 -10.03 5.30 21.72
C ARG A 204 -11.29 4.52 22.07
N ARG A 205 -11.15 3.25 22.42
CA ARG A 205 -12.23 2.54 23.09
C ARG A 205 -12.47 3.27 24.42
N PRO A 206 -13.72 3.61 24.75
CA PRO A 206 -14.02 3.99 26.14
C PRO A 206 -13.64 2.81 27.02
N ASP A 207 -12.85 3.09 28.06
CA ASP A 207 -12.50 2.11 29.05
C ASP A 207 -13.82 1.58 29.64
N MET A 208 -14.08 0.29 29.42
CA MET A 208 -15.19 -0.39 30.08
C MET A 208 -14.72 -0.64 31.53
N THR A 209 -15.06 0.28 32.42
CA THR A 209 -15.04 0.07 33.85
C THR A 209 -16.19 -0.81 34.30
#